data_9194ca33a9d19dd41ac7d0ea4209e579
#
_entry.id   9194ca33a9d19dd41ac7d0ea4209e579
#
_cell.length_a   1.000
_cell.length_b   1.000
_cell.length_c   1.000
_cell.angle_alpha   90.00
_cell.angle_beta   90.00
_cell.angle_gamma   90.00
#
_symmetry.space_group_name_H-M   'P 1'
#
loop_
_entity.id
_entity.type
_entity.pdbx_description
1 polymer ?
#
loop_
_entity_poly.entity_id
_entity_poly.type
_entity_poly.pdbx_seq_one_letter_code
_entity_poly.pdbx_strand_id
1 'polypeptide(L)'
;MLIGRVRTATGETVHVRRDGEALRAIEDPYAAHAAGRLPADLETVGEVTGDVLAPSEPQVVVGIAQNGPDHPSPVQAWLKSPRTVVASGTAVTLRRDAGTPVAEGEIAVVIARGTAGLTVQNAGDYVLGLSAVDDLSSPDRVLADPRNFESKSGAGYTPLGPWIDTEASLADVRLRMRVDGRDVADTSADLLSVSIAECLAYVASWSTLGPGDVVMTGAPYSQSPVWPGQTIEIEVGAVRLVTPTR
;
A
#
# COMPACT_ATOMS: atom_id res chain seq x y z
N MET A 1 -6.63 14.29 -3.64
CA MET A 1 -5.63 14.59 -4.69
C MET A 1 -4.73 13.37 -4.84
N LEU A 2 -4.35 13.02 -6.09
CA LEU A 2 -3.47 11.87 -6.34
C LEU A 2 -2.05 12.35 -6.58
N ILE A 3 -1.12 11.86 -5.76
CA ILE A 3 0.32 12.10 -5.90
C ILE A 3 1.07 10.77 -6.09
N GLY A 4 2.22 10.81 -6.72
CA GLY A 4 3.00 9.62 -7.02
C GLY A 4 4.43 9.94 -7.44
N ARG A 5 5.08 8.98 -8.08
CA ARG A 5 6.47 9.09 -8.55
C ARG A 5 6.58 8.68 -10.01
N VAL A 6 7.41 9.38 -10.75
CA VAL A 6 7.67 9.11 -12.18
C VAL A 6 9.15 9.08 -12.42
N ARG A 7 9.61 8.13 -13.23
CA ARG A 7 10.96 8.15 -13.80
C ARG A 7 10.92 8.82 -15.17
N THR A 8 11.56 9.96 -15.27
CA THR A 8 11.65 10.73 -16.52
C THR A 8 12.53 10.03 -17.57
N ALA A 9 12.48 10.49 -18.80
CA ALA A 9 13.34 9.99 -19.88
C ALA A 9 14.84 10.22 -19.60
N THR A 10 15.19 11.16 -18.71
CA THR A 10 16.57 11.40 -18.27
C THR A 10 17.02 10.45 -17.15
N GLY A 11 16.11 9.59 -16.64
CA GLY A 11 16.37 8.65 -15.56
C GLY A 11 16.16 9.24 -14.16
N GLU A 12 15.81 10.52 -14.06
CA GLU A 12 15.52 11.17 -12.79
C GLU A 12 14.16 10.69 -12.26
N THR A 13 14.06 10.49 -10.94
CA THR A 13 12.78 10.21 -10.27
C THR A 13 12.26 11.49 -9.63
N VAL A 14 11.04 11.88 -10.01
CA VAL A 14 10.37 13.08 -9.51
C VAL A 14 9.03 12.74 -8.87
N HIS A 15 8.62 13.50 -7.87
CA HIS A 15 7.26 13.46 -7.36
C HIS A 15 6.33 14.20 -8.31
N VAL A 16 5.12 13.66 -8.45
CA VAL A 16 4.11 14.22 -9.36
C VAL A 16 2.74 14.28 -8.71
N ARG A 17 1.95 15.25 -9.16
CA ARG A 17 0.50 15.29 -8.97
C ARG A 17 -0.18 14.90 -10.28
N ARG A 18 -1.22 14.10 -10.20
CA ARG A 18 -2.07 13.76 -11.32
C ARG A 18 -3.22 14.76 -11.44
N ASP A 19 -3.29 15.44 -12.59
CA ASP A 19 -4.36 16.36 -12.96
C ASP A 19 -5.07 15.80 -14.21
N GLY A 20 -6.13 14.99 -14.00
CA GLY A 20 -6.74 14.23 -15.09
C GLY A 20 -5.77 13.22 -15.69
N GLU A 21 -5.38 13.41 -16.95
CA GLU A 21 -4.36 12.58 -17.62
C GLU A 21 -2.95 13.20 -17.56
N ALA A 22 -2.84 14.48 -17.22
CA ALA A 22 -1.56 15.18 -17.11
C ALA A 22 -0.88 14.87 -15.78
N LEU A 23 0.45 14.79 -15.83
CA LEU A 23 1.31 14.67 -14.65
C LEU A 23 2.09 15.97 -14.49
N ARG A 24 2.02 16.55 -13.30
CA ARG A 24 2.77 17.75 -12.94
C ARG A 24 3.78 17.43 -11.88
N ALA A 25 5.04 17.76 -12.15
CA ALA A 25 6.10 17.66 -11.14
C ALA A 25 5.75 18.56 -9.95
N ILE A 26 5.95 18.04 -8.76
CA ILE A 26 5.77 18.75 -7.49
C ILE A 26 7.05 18.66 -6.67
N GLU A 27 7.16 19.54 -5.70
CA GLU A 27 8.19 19.43 -4.68
C GLU A 27 8.06 18.13 -3.87
N ASP A 28 9.07 17.82 -3.05
CA ASP A 28 9.04 16.65 -2.18
C ASP A 28 7.87 16.76 -1.18
N PRO A 29 6.85 15.88 -1.26
CA PRO A 29 5.67 15.94 -0.40
C PRO A 29 5.99 15.64 1.06
N TYR A 30 7.03 14.86 1.34
CA TYR A 30 7.46 14.55 2.70
C TYR A 30 8.13 15.75 3.36
N ALA A 31 9.00 16.46 2.63
CA ALA A 31 9.62 17.69 3.10
C ALA A 31 8.57 18.79 3.32
N ALA A 32 7.60 18.91 2.43
CA ALA A 32 6.48 19.84 2.57
C ALA A 32 5.64 19.55 3.82
N HIS A 33 5.30 18.26 4.02
CA HIS A 33 4.55 17.84 5.21
C HIS A 33 5.34 18.10 6.51
N ALA A 34 6.65 17.84 6.53
CA ALA A 34 7.51 18.12 7.67
C ALA A 34 7.56 19.63 7.98
N ALA A 35 7.39 20.49 6.98
CA ALA A 35 7.28 21.94 7.10
C ALA A 35 5.85 22.42 7.49
N GLY A 36 4.92 21.50 7.77
CA GLY A 36 3.55 21.79 8.16
C GLY A 36 2.64 22.22 7.00
N ARG A 37 3.05 21.97 5.74
CA ARG A 37 2.22 22.26 4.57
C ARG A 37 1.33 21.08 4.23
N LEU A 38 0.10 21.37 3.84
CA LEU A 38 -0.86 20.37 3.40
C LEU A 38 -0.55 19.92 1.96
N PRO A 39 -0.96 18.73 1.56
CA PRO A 39 -0.80 18.25 0.16
C PRO A 39 -1.37 19.23 -0.88
N ALA A 40 -2.47 19.91 -0.56
CA ALA A 40 -3.07 20.91 -1.45
C ALA A 40 -2.17 22.12 -1.73
N ASP A 41 -1.21 22.41 -0.86
CA ASP A 41 -0.30 23.56 -0.94
C ASP A 41 1.03 23.20 -1.63
N LEU A 42 1.16 22.00 -2.19
CA LEU A 42 2.38 21.57 -2.88
C LEU A 42 2.65 22.40 -4.13
N GLU A 43 3.85 22.95 -4.19
CA GLU A 43 4.30 23.74 -5.35
C GLU A 43 4.42 22.85 -6.59
N THR A 44 3.90 23.34 -7.72
CA THR A 44 3.97 22.67 -9.02
C THR A 44 5.11 23.26 -9.84
N VAL A 45 6.02 22.40 -10.30
CA VAL A 45 7.22 22.84 -11.05
C VAL A 45 6.97 22.87 -12.55
N GLY A 46 6.12 21.99 -13.08
CA GLY A 46 5.79 21.91 -14.50
C GLY A 46 5.20 20.55 -14.88
N GLU A 47 4.81 20.42 -16.13
CA GLU A 47 4.32 19.16 -16.69
C GLU A 47 5.47 18.20 -16.97
N VAL A 48 5.28 16.91 -16.71
CA VAL A 48 6.29 15.88 -16.87
C VAL A 48 5.68 14.61 -17.47
N THR A 49 6.49 13.85 -18.19
CA THR A 49 6.16 12.53 -18.71
C THR A 49 7.22 11.51 -18.30
N GLY A 50 6.83 10.25 -18.21
CA GLY A 50 7.74 9.16 -17.87
C GLY A 50 7.01 7.93 -17.36
N ASP A 51 7.80 6.95 -16.86
CA ASP A 51 7.26 5.71 -16.33
C ASP A 51 6.75 5.91 -14.90
N VAL A 52 5.50 5.57 -14.65
CA VAL A 52 4.92 5.63 -13.32
C VAL A 52 5.52 4.52 -12.46
N LEU A 53 6.06 4.89 -11.31
CA LEU A 53 6.69 4.00 -10.34
C LEU A 53 5.71 3.64 -9.21
N ALA A 54 6.14 2.76 -8.30
CA ALA A 54 5.50 2.66 -7.00
C ALA A 54 5.50 4.04 -6.33
N PRO A 55 4.38 4.48 -5.74
CA PRO A 55 4.22 5.87 -5.29
C PRO A 55 5.10 6.22 -4.11
N SER A 56 5.61 5.20 -3.41
CA SER A 56 6.61 5.30 -2.35
C SER A 56 7.73 4.28 -2.54
N GLU A 57 8.88 4.54 -1.92
CA GLU A 57 10.02 3.63 -1.84
C GLU A 57 10.33 3.39 -0.35
N PRO A 58 9.53 2.54 0.31
CA PRO A 58 9.62 2.36 1.74
C PRO A 58 10.95 1.74 2.16
N GLN A 59 11.46 2.14 3.31
CA GLN A 59 12.53 1.44 4.01
C GLN A 59 11.98 0.34 4.90
N VAL A 60 10.74 0.51 5.38
CA VAL A 60 10.01 -0.45 6.19
C VAL A 60 8.62 -0.69 5.59
N VAL A 61 8.24 -1.96 5.47
CA VAL A 61 6.88 -2.37 5.14
C VAL A 61 6.36 -3.24 6.28
N VAL A 62 5.27 -2.79 6.90
CA VAL A 62 4.60 -3.51 7.98
C VAL A 62 3.28 -4.08 7.47
N GLY A 63 2.99 -5.34 7.75
CA GLY A 63 1.68 -5.93 7.56
C GLY A 63 0.97 -6.14 8.89
N ILE A 64 -0.33 -5.86 8.92
CA ILE A 64 -1.21 -6.15 10.06
C ILE A 64 -1.89 -7.50 9.79
N ALA A 65 -1.68 -8.45 10.72
CA ALA A 65 -2.22 -9.79 10.59
C ALA A 65 -3.68 -9.85 11.07
N GLN A 66 -4.49 -10.67 10.38
CA GLN A 66 -5.83 -11.07 10.83
C GLN A 66 -6.76 -9.89 11.19
N ASN A 67 -6.65 -8.79 10.44
CA ASN A 67 -7.48 -7.61 10.66
C ASN A 67 -8.77 -7.65 9.81
N GLY A 68 -9.49 -8.74 9.86
CA GLY A 68 -10.78 -8.90 9.21
C GLY A 68 -11.88 -9.18 10.22
N PRO A 69 -13.17 -8.98 9.87
CA PRO A 69 -14.30 -9.07 10.81
C PRO A 69 -14.44 -10.44 11.49
N ASP A 70 -13.98 -11.51 10.83
CA ASP A 70 -14.05 -12.88 11.36
C ASP A 70 -12.88 -13.23 12.29
N HIS A 71 -11.93 -12.31 12.47
CA HIS A 71 -10.72 -12.54 13.26
C HIS A 71 -10.54 -11.43 14.31
N PRO A 72 -11.45 -11.29 15.31
CA PRO A 72 -11.31 -10.30 16.36
C PRO A 72 -10.13 -10.71 17.26
N SER A 73 -8.94 -10.31 16.93
CA SER A 73 -7.74 -10.54 17.72
C SER A 73 -7.07 -9.22 18.09
N PRO A 74 -6.23 -9.20 19.14
CA PRO A 74 -5.33 -8.07 19.34
C PRO A 74 -4.50 -7.81 18.10
N VAL A 75 -4.13 -6.54 17.85
CA VAL A 75 -3.28 -6.18 16.72
C VAL A 75 -2.00 -7.00 16.74
N GLN A 76 -1.69 -7.60 15.61
CA GLN A 76 -0.44 -8.30 15.37
C GLN A 76 0.19 -7.72 14.11
N ALA A 77 1.48 -7.49 14.14
CA ALA A 77 2.21 -6.95 13.00
C ALA A 77 3.43 -7.82 12.67
N TRP A 78 3.81 -7.78 11.40
CA TRP A 78 4.99 -8.46 10.87
C TRP A 78 5.67 -7.58 9.83
N LEU A 79 6.96 -7.84 9.55
CA LEU A 79 7.73 -7.09 8.57
C LEU A 79 7.76 -7.81 7.23
N LYS A 80 7.51 -7.08 6.15
CA LYS A 80 7.72 -7.53 4.78
C LYS A 80 8.95 -6.85 4.21
N SER A 81 9.74 -7.58 3.42
CA SER A 81 10.90 -6.97 2.79
C SER A 81 10.49 -5.83 1.85
N PRO A 82 11.02 -4.62 1.98
CA PRO A 82 10.72 -3.54 1.05
C PRO A 82 11.22 -3.84 -0.38
N ARG A 83 12.12 -4.81 -0.55
CA ARG A 83 12.59 -5.31 -1.86
C ARG A 83 11.50 -6.06 -2.63
N THR A 84 10.38 -6.40 -2.01
CA THR A 84 9.22 -7.02 -2.69
C THR A 84 8.29 -6.00 -3.34
N VAL A 85 8.50 -4.70 -3.08
CA VAL A 85 7.67 -3.63 -3.66
C VAL A 85 7.92 -3.49 -5.15
N VAL A 86 6.85 -3.48 -5.93
CA VAL A 86 6.85 -3.23 -7.37
C VAL A 86 5.74 -2.27 -7.77
N ALA A 87 5.92 -1.59 -8.90
CA ALA A 87 4.93 -0.67 -9.43
C ALA A 87 3.70 -1.40 -10.01
N SER A 88 2.57 -0.71 -10.06
CA SER A 88 1.38 -1.15 -10.79
C SER A 88 1.73 -1.47 -12.26
N GLY A 89 1.16 -2.54 -12.78
CA GLY A 89 1.44 -3.04 -14.14
C GLY A 89 2.67 -3.95 -14.24
N THR A 90 3.48 -4.06 -13.19
CA THR A 90 4.62 -5.00 -13.16
C THR A 90 4.11 -6.42 -13.05
N ALA A 91 4.52 -7.28 -14.00
CA ALA A 91 4.14 -8.70 -13.97
C ALA A 91 4.89 -9.45 -12.85
N VAL A 92 4.13 -10.05 -11.93
CA VAL A 92 4.67 -10.80 -10.79
C VAL A 92 4.72 -12.30 -11.12
N THR A 93 5.90 -12.90 -10.92
CA THR A 93 6.07 -14.35 -11.07
C THR A 93 5.63 -15.04 -9.78
N LEU A 94 4.55 -15.83 -9.88
CA LEU A 94 4.03 -16.58 -8.74
C LEU A 94 4.93 -17.78 -8.43
N ARG A 95 5.20 -18.03 -7.15
CA ARG A 95 5.99 -19.17 -6.70
C ARG A 95 5.18 -20.44 -6.77
N ARG A 96 5.62 -21.40 -7.59
CA ARG A 96 4.95 -22.70 -7.75
C ARG A 96 5.38 -23.74 -6.72
N ASP A 97 6.52 -23.50 -6.06
CA ASP A 97 7.11 -24.40 -5.06
C ASP A 97 6.62 -24.11 -3.64
N ALA A 98 5.72 -23.13 -3.48
CA ALA A 98 5.24 -22.64 -2.19
C ALA A 98 3.72 -22.86 -1.96
N GLY A 99 3.10 -23.76 -2.72
CA GLY A 99 1.66 -24.03 -2.65
C GLY A 99 0.83 -23.07 -3.51
N THR A 100 -0.42 -22.82 -3.12
CA THR A 100 -1.33 -21.94 -3.85
C THR A 100 -1.13 -20.50 -3.43
N PRO A 101 -0.67 -19.60 -4.32
CA PRO A 101 -0.56 -18.19 -4.00
C PRO A 101 -1.94 -17.56 -3.80
N VAL A 102 -2.01 -16.62 -2.88
CA VAL A 102 -3.21 -15.84 -2.58
C VAL A 102 -2.89 -14.35 -2.76
N ALA A 103 -3.74 -13.65 -3.50
CA ALA A 103 -3.76 -12.20 -3.54
C ALA A 103 -4.62 -11.69 -2.39
N GLU A 104 -4.12 -10.69 -1.68
CA GLU A 104 -4.79 -10.05 -0.56
C GLU A 104 -4.84 -8.54 -0.86
N GLY A 105 -6.02 -8.05 -1.28
CA GLY A 105 -6.23 -6.63 -1.52
C GLY A 105 -6.32 -5.88 -0.19
N GLU A 106 -5.42 -4.93 0.01
CA GLU A 106 -5.35 -4.18 1.27
C GLU A 106 -5.24 -2.68 1.03
N ILE A 107 -5.55 -1.92 2.09
CA ILE A 107 -5.29 -0.49 2.14
C ILE A 107 -3.86 -0.30 2.61
N ALA A 108 -3.04 0.41 1.81
CA ALA A 108 -1.71 0.83 2.19
C ALA A 108 -1.75 2.23 2.78
N VAL A 109 -1.27 2.39 4.00
CA VAL A 109 -1.06 3.70 4.62
C VAL A 109 0.37 4.14 4.37
N VAL A 110 0.56 5.30 3.71
CA VAL A 110 1.89 5.86 3.46
C VAL A 110 2.20 6.90 4.54
N ILE A 111 3.29 6.69 5.25
CA ILE A 111 3.72 7.55 6.35
C ILE A 111 4.34 8.84 5.81
N ALA A 112 3.92 9.98 6.37
CA ALA A 112 4.39 11.31 5.95
C ALA A 112 5.64 11.77 6.70
N ARG A 113 5.78 11.40 7.96
CA ARG A 113 6.87 11.85 8.85
C ARG A 113 7.16 10.82 9.93
N GLY A 114 8.28 10.99 10.64
CA GLY A 114 8.66 10.09 11.75
C GLY A 114 7.55 9.94 12.79
N THR A 115 7.22 8.68 13.17
CA THR A 115 6.05 8.35 13.98
C THR A 115 6.27 8.47 15.50
N ALA A 116 7.34 9.09 15.94
CA ALA A 116 7.53 9.39 17.36
C ALA A 116 6.39 10.27 17.89
N GLY A 117 5.68 9.80 18.90
CA GLY A 117 4.52 10.50 19.49
C GLY A 117 3.19 10.28 18.77
N LEU A 118 3.12 9.36 17.80
CA LEU A 118 1.86 8.95 17.19
C LEU A 118 0.97 8.23 18.21
N THR A 119 -0.29 8.62 18.24
CA THR A 119 -1.37 8.03 19.05
C THR A 119 -2.60 7.81 18.16
N VAL A 120 -3.59 7.09 18.65
CA VAL A 120 -4.85 6.90 17.92
C VAL A 120 -5.50 8.23 17.54
N GLN A 121 -5.45 9.23 18.45
CA GLN A 121 -6.11 10.52 18.29
C GLN A 121 -5.45 11.43 17.24
N ASN A 122 -4.15 11.28 17.03
CA ASN A 122 -3.39 12.13 16.11
C ASN A 122 -2.81 11.36 14.90
N ALA A 123 -3.23 10.12 14.68
CA ALA A 123 -2.67 9.25 13.64
C ALA A 123 -2.73 9.90 12.24
N GLY A 124 -3.80 10.64 11.94
CA GLY A 124 -3.95 11.35 10.67
C GLY A 124 -2.83 12.36 10.37
N ASP A 125 -2.25 12.98 11.40
CA ASP A 125 -1.16 13.96 11.25
C ASP A 125 0.17 13.32 10.79
N TYR A 126 0.25 12.01 10.76
CA TYR A 126 1.45 11.24 10.37
C TYR A 126 1.28 10.54 9.02
N VAL A 127 0.11 10.67 8.39
CA VAL A 127 -0.24 9.99 7.15
C VAL A 127 -0.17 10.96 5.97
N LEU A 128 0.58 10.59 4.92
CA LEU A 128 0.60 11.32 3.66
C LEU A 128 -0.68 11.05 2.85
N GLY A 129 -1.18 9.84 2.92
CA GLY A 129 -2.40 9.39 2.27
C GLY A 129 -2.48 7.88 2.18
N LEU A 130 -3.49 7.41 1.44
CA LEU A 130 -3.77 5.99 1.25
C LEU A 130 -3.45 5.55 -0.18
N SER A 131 -3.09 4.28 -0.32
CA SER A 131 -2.84 3.65 -1.62
C SER A 131 -3.44 2.25 -1.65
N ALA A 132 -3.50 1.64 -2.83
CA ALA A 132 -3.83 0.24 -2.98
C ALA A 132 -2.56 -0.62 -2.89
N VAL A 133 -2.63 -1.77 -2.25
CA VAL A 133 -1.55 -2.74 -2.19
C VAL A 133 -2.09 -4.16 -2.32
N ASP A 134 -1.31 -5.03 -2.97
CA ASP A 134 -1.55 -6.46 -2.98
C ASP A 134 -0.51 -7.13 -2.06
N ASP A 135 -0.98 -7.69 -0.94
CA ASP A 135 -0.13 -8.50 -0.07
C ASP A 135 -0.12 -9.95 -0.57
N LEU A 136 0.52 -10.16 -1.73
CA LEU A 136 0.68 -11.50 -2.28
C LEU A 136 1.36 -12.43 -1.28
N SER A 137 0.77 -13.61 -1.11
CA SER A 137 1.10 -14.56 -0.07
C SER A 137 1.22 -15.98 -0.60
N SER A 138 1.98 -16.80 0.11
CA SER A 138 2.01 -18.26 -0.03
C SER A 138 1.61 -18.90 1.31
N PRO A 139 0.31 -18.95 1.65
CA PRO A 139 -0.16 -19.32 2.97
C PRO A 139 0.19 -20.76 3.39
N ASP A 140 0.39 -21.65 2.43
CA ASP A 140 0.80 -23.04 2.71
C ASP A 140 2.19 -23.12 3.41
N ARG A 141 2.98 -22.02 3.36
CA ARG A 141 4.29 -21.93 4.03
C ARG A 141 4.19 -21.56 5.52
N VAL A 142 3.06 -21.02 5.97
CA VAL A 142 2.88 -20.51 7.35
C VAL A 142 3.13 -21.60 8.40
N LEU A 143 2.76 -22.86 8.13
CA LEU A 143 3.02 -23.95 9.07
C LEU A 143 4.51 -24.27 9.24
N ALA A 144 5.30 -24.10 8.18
CA ALA A 144 6.75 -24.34 8.20
C ALA A 144 7.51 -23.09 8.70
N ASP A 145 6.97 -21.91 8.42
CA ASP A 145 7.55 -20.63 8.82
C ASP A 145 6.49 -19.70 9.45
N PRO A 146 6.21 -19.85 10.73
CA PRO A 146 5.20 -19.04 11.43
C PRO A 146 5.57 -17.56 11.57
N ARG A 147 6.77 -17.15 11.16
CA ARG A 147 7.20 -15.75 11.11
C ARG A 147 6.88 -15.08 9.77
N ASN A 148 6.21 -15.79 8.86
CA ASN A 148 5.76 -15.29 7.56
C ASN A 148 6.87 -14.87 6.57
N PHE A 149 8.15 -15.18 6.82
CA PHE A 149 9.20 -14.82 5.86
C PHE A 149 9.00 -15.51 4.51
N GLU A 150 8.85 -16.85 4.51
CA GLU A 150 8.63 -17.62 3.27
C GLU A 150 7.28 -17.32 2.62
N SER A 151 6.24 -17.13 3.45
CA SER A 151 4.89 -16.84 2.97
C SER A 151 4.81 -15.49 2.24
N LYS A 152 5.54 -14.48 2.73
CA LYS A 152 5.36 -13.08 2.32
C LYS A 152 6.51 -12.47 1.52
N SER A 153 7.65 -13.20 1.31
CA SER A 153 8.87 -12.64 0.71
C SER A 153 9.12 -13.03 -0.75
N GLY A 154 8.09 -13.42 -1.50
CA GLY A 154 8.23 -13.63 -2.95
C GLY A 154 8.69 -12.36 -3.68
N ALA A 155 9.49 -12.50 -4.73
CA ALA A 155 9.91 -11.37 -5.55
C ALA A 155 8.72 -10.67 -6.19
N GLY A 156 8.56 -9.38 -5.93
CA GLY A 156 7.42 -8.59 -6.41
C GLY A 156 6.11 -8.83 -5.66
N TYR A 157 6.12 -9.50 -4.51
CA TYR A 157 4.91 -9.84 -3.74
C TYR A 157 4.28 -8.66 -2.99
N THR A 158 4.69 -7.42 -3.31
CA THR A 158 4.07 -6.20 -2.80
C THR A 158 3.86 -5.19 -3.94
N PRO A 159 2.96 -5.49 -4.90
CA PRO A 159 2.52 -4.47 -5.84
C PRO A 159 1.89 -3.31 -5.08
N LEU A 160 2.30 -2.07 -5.36
CA LEU A 160 1.89 -0.87 -4.63
C LEU A 160 1.50 0.27 -5.58
N GLY A 161 0.41 0.90 -5.28
CA GLY A 161 0.00 2.14 -5.91
C GLY A 161 -0.86 1.97 -7.15
N PRO A 162 -0.78 2.86 -8.16
CA PRO A 162 0.34 3.76 -8.54
C PRO A 162 0.35 5.14 -7.87
N TRP A 163 -0.69 5.48 -7.12
CA TRP A 163 -0.87 6.80 -6.53
C TRP A 163 -1.06 6.70 -5.03
N ILE A 164 -0.85 7.82 -4.34
CA ILE A 164 -1.28 8.06 -2.97
C ILE A 164 -2.46 9.03 -3.07
N ASP A 165 -3.61 8.64 -2.53
CA ASP A 165 -4.77 9.51 -2.38
C ASP A 165 -4.66 10.24 -1.04
N THR A 166 -4.37 11.53 -1.10
CA THR A 166 -4.15 12.37 0.09
C THR A 166 -5.45 12.84 0.75
N GLU A 167 -6.60 12.57 0.12
CA GLU A 167 -7.92 12.98 0.61
C GLU A 167 -8.76 11.79 1.07
N ALA A 168 -8.27 10.56 0.89
CA ALA A 168 -8.96 9.37 1.33
C ALA A 168 -9.09 9.30 2.85
N SER A 169 -10.28 8.94 3.33
CA SER A 169 -10.57 8.82 4.75
C SER A 169 -9.99 7.54 5.35
N LEU A 170 -9.28 7.66 6.47
CA LEU A 170 -8.78 6.49 7.23
C LEU A 170 -9.90 5.64 7.82
N ALA A 171 -11.09 6.21 7.99
CA ALA A 171 -12.19 5.57 8.70
C ALA A 171 -13.03 4.64 7.82
N ASP A 172 -13.23 5.01 6.55
CA ASP A 172 -14.27 4.40 5.71
C ASP A 172 -13.90 4.30 4.22
N VAL A 173 -12.60 4.45 3.86
CA VAL A 173 -12.19 4.30 2.47
C VAL A 173 -12.61 2.95 1.92
N ARG A 174 -13.22 2.95 0.73
CA ARG A 174 -13.71 1.75 0.07
C ARG A 174 -12.56 0.99 -0.59
N LEU A 175 -12.64 -0.34 -0.51
CA LEU A 175 -11.74 -1.27 -1.18
C LEU A 175 -12.55 -2.21 -2.07
N ARG A 176 -12.13 -2.34 -3.33
CA ARG A 176 -12.66 -3.35 -4.26
C ARG A 176 -11.53 -4.20 -4.80
N MET A 177 -11.79 -5.47 -4.99
CA MET A 177 -10.85 -6.40 -5.59
C MET A 177 -11.52 -7.20 -6.71
N ARG A 178 -10.79 -7.35 -7.82
CA ARG A 178 -11.18 -8.20 -8.96
C ARG A 178 -10.04 -9.10 -9.39
N VAL A 179 -10.39 -10.25 -9.92
CA VAL A 179 -9.44 -11.16 -10.61
C VAL A 179 -10.03 -11.48 -11.98
N ASP A 180 -9.29 -11.15 -13.04
CA ASP A 180 -9.73 -11.28 -14.45
C ASP A 180 -11.09 -10.58 -14.70
N GLY A 181 -11.27 -9.40 -14.10
CA GLY A 181 -12.49 -8.59 -14.20
C GLY A 181 -13.68 -9.12 -13.41
N ARG A 182 -13.55 -10.23 -12.69
CA ARG A 182 -14.60 -10.77 -11.81
C ARG A 182 -14.46 -10.17 -10.42
N ASP A 183 -15.55 -9.67 -9.87
CA ASP A 183 -15.57 -9.13 -8.52
C ASP A 183 -15.27 -10.24 -7.49
N VAL A 184 -14.29 -9.98 -6.63
CA VAL A 184 -13.87 -10.82 -5.50
C VAL A 184 -14.36 -10.20 -4.21
N ALA A 185 -14.16 -8.88 -4.05
CA ALA A 185 -14.54 -8.15 -2.85
C ALA A 185 -15.02 -6.73 -3.19
N ASP A 186 -15.95 -6.27 -2.37
CA ASP A 186 -16.39 -4.88 -2.26
C ASP A 186 -16.59 -4.58 -0.78
N THR A 187 -15.63 -3.91 -0.17
CA THR A 187 -15.47 -3.75 1.27
C THR A 187 -14.93 -2.36 1.60
N SER A 188 -14.60 -2.09 2.87
CA SER A 188 -14.14 -0.77 3.30
C SER A 188 -13.35 -0.85 4.62
N ALA A 189 -12.67 0.25 4.98
CA ALA A 189 -11.86 0.35 6.18
C ALA A 189 -12.66 0.19 7.48
N ASP A 190 -13.94 0.54 7.50
CA ASP A 190 -14.84 0.37 8.66
C ASP A 190 -15.18 -1.10 8.97
N LEU A 191 -14.86 -2.03 8.06
CA LEU A 191 -14.96 -3.47 8.29
C LEU A 191 -13.67 -4.10 8.85
N LEU A 192 -12.61 -3.33 9.04
CA LEU A 192 -11.43 -3.79 9.75
C LEU A 192 -11.77 -3.99 11.24
N SER A 193 -11.35 -5.10 11.83
CA SER A 193 -11.58 -5.40 13.26
C SER A 193 -10.89 -4.40 14.18
N VAL A 194 -9.74 -3.88 13.74
CA VAL A 194 -8.98 -2.82 14.40
C VAL A 194 -8.80 -1.69 13.41
N SER A 195 -9.17 -0.48 13.79
CA SER A 195 -9.10 0.69 12.91
C SER A 195 -7.68 1.00 12.45
N ILE A 196 -7.56 1.67 11.31
CA ILE A 196 -6.26 2.10 10.79
C ILE A 196 -5.48 2.92 11.84
N ALA A 197 -6.14 3.82 12.55
CA ALA A 197 -5.51 4.65 13.58
C ALA A 197 -4.95 3.82 14.74
N GLU A 198 -5.67 2.79 15.18
CA GLU A 198 -5.20 1.87 16.22
C GLU A 198 -4.04 1.00 15.74
N CYS A 199 -4.09 0.52 14.48
CA CYS A 199 -2.97 -0.20 13.86
C CYS A 199 -1.70 0.65 13.83
N LEU A 200 -1.81 1.92 13.40
CA LEU A 200 -0.68 2.85 13.34
C LEU A 200 -0.11 3.14 14.75
N ALA A 201 -0.97 3.37 15.74
CA ALA A 201 -0.56 3.60 17.11
C ALA A 201 0.15 2.37 17.71
N TYR A 202 -0.36 1.17 17.42
CA TYR A 202 0.28 -0.09 17.82
C TYR A 202 1.68 -0.21 17.20
N VAL A 203 1.80 -0.07 15.88
CA VAL A 203 3.09 -0.17 15.19
C VAL A 203 4.08 0.87 15.73
N ALA A 204 3.66 2.12 15.85
CA ALA A 204 4.51 3.21 16.34
C ALA A 204 4.99 3.01 17.79
N SER A 205 4.24 2.28 18.61
CA SER A 205 4.64 1.97 19.99
C SER A 205 5.80 0.96 20.08
N TRP A 206 6.04 0.18 19.02
CA TRP A 206 7.10 -0.83 18.95
C TRP A 206 8.22 -0.47 18.01
N SER A 207 7.89 0.17 16.88
CA SER A 207 8.85 0.49 15.82
C SER A 207 8.56 1.86 15.23
N THR A 208 9.54 2.74 15.26
CA THR A 208 9.43 4.04 14.60
C THR A 208 9.47 3.85 13.09
N LEU A 209 8.47 4.42 12.42
CA LEU A 209 8.43 4.52 10.96
C LEU A 209 8.88 5.91 10.53
N GLY A 210 9.32 6.02 9.29
CA GLY A 210 9.76 7.25 8.65
C GLY A 210 8.96 7.63 7.41
N PRO A 211 9.27 8.79 6.80
CA PRO A 211 8.63 9.24 5.56
C PRO A 211 8.72 8.18 4.46
N GLY A 212 7.60 7.86 3.84
CA GLY A 212 7.51 6.89 2.76
C GLY A 212 7.37 5.42 3.19
N ASP A 213 7.52 5.11 4.49
CA ASP A 213 7.23 3.76 5.00
C ASP A 213 5.75 3.43 4.82
N VAL A 214 5.45 2.14 4.73
CA VAL A 214 4.11 1.65 4.39
C VAL A 214 3.60 0.69 5.46
N VAL A 215 2.37 0.91 5.90
CA VAL A 215 1.60 -0.04 6.72
C VAL A 215 0.45 -0.60 5.88
N MET A 216 0.43 -1.92 5.69
CA MET A 216 -0.66 -2.67 5.08
C MET A 216 -1.63 -3.08 6.18
N THR A 217 -2.93 -2.79 5.99
CA THR A 217 -3.92 -2.78 7.09
C THR A 217 -4.60 -4.12 7.35
N GLY A 218 -4.30 -5.13 6.55
CA GLY A 218 -5.02 -6.40 6.53
C GLY A 218 -6.13 -6.42 5.46
N ALA A 219 -6.60 -7.63 5.13
CA ALA A 219 -7.53 -7.88 4.04
C ALA A 219 -8.96 -8.13 4.58
N PRO A 220 -9.85 -7.12 4.63
CA PRO A 220 -11.24 -7.28 5.10
C PRO A 220 -12.10 -8.00 4.05
N TYR A 221 -12.07 -9.34 4.03
CA TYR A 221 -12.69 -10.22 3.02
C TYR A 221 -12.15 -10.09 1.58
N SER A 222 -11.04 -9.39 1.38
CA SER A 222 -10.46 -9.07 0.08
C SER A 222 -9.30 -10.01 -0.30
N GLN A 223 -9.55 -11.31 -0.28
CA GLN A 223 -8.53 -12.32 -0.61
C GLN A 223 -9.05 -13.34 -1.62
N SER A 224 -8.16 -13.82 -2.49
CA SER A 224 -8.48 -14.83 -3.50
C SER A 224 -7.25 -15.66 -3.88
N PRO A 225 -7.37 -16.99 -4.04
CA PRO A 225 -6.36 -17.76 -4.75
C PRO A 225 -6.14 -17.20 -6.15
N VAL A 226 -4.89 -17.21 -6.61
CA VAL A 226 -4.51 -16.70 -7.93
C VAL A 226 -3.55 -17.64 -8.65
N TRP A 227 -3.59 -17.62 -9.98
CA TRP A 227 -2.78 -18.46 -10.85
C TRP A 227 -2.03 -17.65 -11.90
N PRO A 228 -0.92 -18.18 -12.43
CA PRO A 228 -0.20 -17.52 -13.51
C PRO A 228 -1.09 -17.22 -14.71
N GLY A 229 -0.93 -16.03 -15.28
CA GLY A 229 -1.72 -15.53 -16.41
C GLY A 229 -2.96 -14.73 -16.02
N GLN A 230 -3.29 -14.64 -14.73
CA GLN A 230 -4.40 -13.82 -14.25
C GLN A 230 -3.97 -12.36 -13.99
N THR A 231 -4.95 -11.48 -14.00
CA THR A 231 -4.77 -10.07 -13.64
C THR A 231 -5.57 -9.75 -12.38
N ILE A 232 -4.89 -9.24 -11.38
CA ILE A 232 -5.48 -8.79 -10.12
C ILE A 232 -5.65 -7.27 -10.22
N GLU A 233 -6.82 -6.78 -9.83
CA GLU A 233 -7.12 -5.36 -9.73
C GLU A 233 -7.61 -5.05 -8.32
N ILE A 234 -7.00 -4.02 -7.70
CA ILE A 234 -7.37 -3.55 -6.36
C ILE A 234 -7.61 -2.05 -6.46
N GLU A 235 -8.79 -1.62 -6.02
CA GLU A 235 -9.16 -0.21 -5.95
C GLU A 235 -9.31 0.20 -4.47
N VAL A 236 -8.59 1.25 -4.07
CA VAL A 236 -8.70 1.88 -2.75
C VAL A 236 -9.00 3.36 -2.98
N GLY A 237 -10.22 3.80 -2.64
CA GLY A 237 -10.67 5.13 -2.96
C GLY A 237 -10.54 5.44 -4.46
N ALA A 238 -9.75 6.44 -4.82
CA ALA A 238 -9.48 6.83 -6.21
C ALA A 238 -8.25 6.12 -6.82
N VAL A 239 -7.58 5.24 -6.07
CA VAL A 239 -6.38 4.54 -6.52
C VAL A 239 -6.73 3.17 -7.08
N ARG A 240 -6.28 2.86 -8.31
CA ARG A 240 -6.41 1.54 -8.93
C ARG A 240 -5.04 0.93 -9.19
N LEU A 241 -4.77 -0.18 -8.55
CA LEU A 241 -3.61 -1.04 -8.74
C LEU A 241 -3.96 -2.17 -9.71
N VAL A 242 -3.05 -2.48 -10.62
CA VAL A 242 -3.17 -3.62 -11.55
C VAL A 242 -1.93 -4.48 -11.43
N THR A 243 -2.10 -5.78 -11.18
CA THR A 243 -1.03 -6.76 -11.03
C THR A 243 -1.23 -7.93 -12.01
N PRO A 244 -0.57 -7.94 -13.16
CA PRO A 244 -0.49 -9.15 -14.00
C PRO A 244 0.33 -10.23 -13.30
N THR A 245 -0.07 -11.51 -13.41
CA THR A 245 0.69 -12.66 -12.86
C THR A 245 1.26 -13.54 -13.95
N ARG A 246 2.37 -14.25 -13.66
CA ARG A 246 3.00 -15.19 -14.59
C ARG A 246 3.70 -16.36 -13.88
#